data_09bc6423d25dbdc411545b6e49e8f261
#
_entry.id   09bc6423d25dbdc411545b6e49e8f261
#
_cell.length_a   1.000
_cell.length_b   1.000
_cell.length_c   1.000
_cell.angle_alpha   90.00
_cell.angle_beta   90.00
_cell.angle_gamma   90.00
#
_symmetry.space_group_name_H-M   'P 1'
#
loop_
_entity.id
_entity.type
_entity.pdbx_description
1 polymer ?
#
loop_
_entity_poly.entity_id
_entity_poly.type
_entity_poly.pdbx_seq_one_letter_code
_entity_poly.pdbx_strand_id
1 'polypeptide(L)'
;DPELSRGLGDVYKRQVYAYYRRVKASPAIYIIVSVGVMFVYNGLIRFVIGPGDRLISDGQRFILKARDFKNATGLNEGLAIKTSQAVSVFSAIVAVAVLFWFLNRTRTGKSMRAFSNNEDLALLSGINPERVVLVAWLITAALATLAGTLYGIDKSFRPFVYMQLLLPIFAAAIVGGFGSPLGAIAGGFIIAFSELFVTFAYKRVLAYLLPDSMAPTTLVQLLSTDYKIAVSFGILVIVLLIKPTGLFSQRTA
;
A
#
# COMPACT_ATOMS: atom_id res chain seq x y z
N ASP A 1 20.84 -10.12 -24.61
CA ASP A 1 19.51 -9.69 -25.05
C ASP A 1 18.83 -8.92 -23.92
N PRO A 2 18.71 -7.58 -23.99
CA PRO A 2 18.18 -6.79 -22.86
C PRO A 2 16.68 -7.01 -22.60
N GLU A 3 16.03 -7.83 -23.38
CA GLU A 3 14.61 -8.16 -23.24
C GLU A 3 14.33 -9.25 -22.20
N LEU A 4 15.28 -10.13 -21.95
CA LEU A 4 15.12 -11.26 -21.01
C LEU A 4 15.22 -10.85 -19.53
N SER A 5 15.78 -9.69 -19.21
CA SER A 5 15.89 -9.20 -17.82
C SER A 5 14.68 -8.39 -17.35
N ARG A 6 13.71 -8.13 -18.23
CA ARG A 6 12.46 -7.46 -17.87
C ARG A 6 11.49 -8.49 -17.36
N GLY A 7 11.25 -8.47 -16.05
CA GLY A 7 10.34 -9.41 -15.40
C GLY A 7 9.04 -9.61 -16.18
N LEU A 8 8.57 -10.86 -16.28
CA LEU A 8 7.38 -11.29 -17.03
C LEU A 8 6.15 -10.38 -16.84
N GLY A 9 5.98 -9.79 -15.66
CA GLY A 9 4.88 -8.88 -15.38
C GLY A 9 4.95 -7.55 -16.14
N ASP A 10 6.15 -7.07 -16.46
CA ASP A 10 6.33 -5.77 -17.09
C ASP A 10 6.16 -5.86 -18.62
N VAL A 11 6.64 -6.94 -19.21
CA VAL A 11 6.42 -7.24 -20.64
C VAL A 11 4.93 -7.38 -20.95
N TYR A 12 4.20 -8.06 -20.06
CA TYR A 12 2.78 -8.30 -20.25
C TYR A 12 1.94 -7.03 -20.13
N LYS A 13 2.19 -6.21 -19.12
CA LYS A 13 1.53 -4.90 -18.95
C LYS A 13 1.82 -3.96 -20.11
N ARG A 14 3.05 -3.95 -20.61
CA ARG A 14 3.43 -3.15 -21.78
C ARG A 14 2.71 -3.61 -23.04
N GLN A 15 2.60 -4.92 -23.27
CA GLN A 15 1.89 -5.46 -24.43
C GLN A 15 0.39 -5.14 -24.40
N VAL A 16 -0.25 -5.35 -23.24
CA VAL A 16 -1.66 -5.02 -23.05
C VAL A 16 -1.89 -3.51 -23.21
N TYR A 17 -1.07 -2.67 -22.57
CA TYR A 17 -1.17 -1.22 -22.71
C TYR A 17 -0.94 -0.74 -24.15
N ALA A 18 0.10 -1.24 -24.83
CA ALA A 18 0.39 -0.87 -26.20
C ALA A 18 -0.71 -1.29 -27.18
N TYR A 19 -1.28 -2.48 -26.96
CA TYR A 19 -2.42 -2.97 -27.77
C TYR A 19 -3.64 -2.08 -27.60
N TYR A 20 -4.06 -1.80 -26.36
CA TYR A 20 -5.25 -1.00 -26.10
C TYR A 20 -5.08 0.48 -26.47
N ARG A 21 -3.88 1.02 -26.36
CA ARG A 21 -3.58 2.37 -26.85
C ARG A 21 -3.77 2.48 -28.37
N ARG A 22 -3.39 1.43 -29.13
CA ARG A 22 -3.64 1.38 -30.58
C ARG A 22 -5.14 1.33 -30.91
N VAL A 23 -5.92 0.67 -30.09
CA VAL A 23 -7.37 0.53 -30.27
C VAL A 23 -8.16 1.75 -29.75
N LYS A 24 -7.50 2.76 -29.17
CA LYS A 24 -8.14 3.95 -28.54
C LYS A 24 -9.26 3.56 -27.57
N ALA A 25 -9.02 2.55 -26.75
CA ALA A 25 -9.99 2.05 -25.79
C ALA A 25 -10.36 3.10 -24.73
N SER A 26 -11.59 3.09 -24.24
CA SER A 26 -12.02 3.97 -23.17
C SER A 26 -11.31 3.64 -21.84
N PRO A 27 -11.14 4.61 -20.92
CA PRO A 27 -10.54 4.36 -19.61
C PRO A 27 -11.17 3.21 -18.82
N ALA A 28 -12.48 3.01 -18.97
CA ALA A 28 -13.22 1.90 -18.35
C ALA A 28 -12.72 0.53 -18.83
N ILE A 29 -12.40 0.39 -20.11
CA ILE A 29 -11.89 -0.86 -20.68
C ILE A 29 -10.53 -1.20 -20.07
N TYR A 30 -9.65 -0.20 -19.84
CA TYR A 30 -8.35 -0.44 -19.19
C TYR A 30 -8.52 -0.99 -17.76
N ILE A 31 -9.48 -0.48 -17.00
CA ILE A 31 -9.77 -0.97 -15.65
C ILE A 31 -10.27 -2.43 -15.71
N ILE A 32 -11.24 -2.73 -16.56
CA ILE A 32 -11.80 -4.07 -16.69
C ILE A 32 -10.72 -5.08 -17.08
N VAL A 33 -9.89 -4.74 -18.06
CA VAL A 33 -8.81 -5.62 -18.52
C VAL A 33 -7.76 -5.82 -17.43
N SER A 34 -7.37 -4.78 -16.70
CA SER A 34 -6.39 -4.90 -15.61
C SER A 34 -6.91 -5.82 -14.49
N VAL A 35 -8.19 -5.75 -14.16
CA VAL A 35 -8.84 -6.66 -13.21
C VAL A 35 -8.88 -8.09 -13.77
N GLY A 36 -9.23 -8.28 -15.04
CA GLY A 36 -9.20 -9.59 -15.69
C GLY A 36 -7.81 -10.23 -15.65
N VAL A 37 -6.78 -9.46 -15.99
CA VAL A 37 -5.37 -9.90 -15.91
C VAL A 37 -4.99 -10.29 -14.48
N MET A 38 -5.42 -9.52 -13.48
CA MET A 38 -5.18 -9.84 -12.08
C MET A 38 -5.80 -11.19 -11.69
N PHE A 39 -7.02 -11.49 -12.14
CA PHE A 39 -7.66 -12.80 -11.89
C PHE A 39 -6.92 -13.95 -12.56
N VAL A 40 -6.45 -13.76 -13.79
CA VAL A 40 -5.64 -14.77 -14.49
C VAL A 40 -4.36 -15.06 -13.73
N TYR A 41 -3.62 -14.02 -13.28
CA TYR A 41 -2.42 -14.21 -12.46
C TYR A 41 -2.71 -14.91 -11.13
N ASN A 42 -3.77 -14.53 -10.43
CA ASN A 42 -4.18 -15.23 -9.21
C ASN A 42 -4.49 -16.71 -9.47
N GLY A 43 -5.15 -17.04 -10.59
CA GLY A 43 -5.41 -18.41 -11.00
C GLY A 43 -4.13 -19.19 -11.28
N LEU A 44 -3.18 -18.60 -12.00
CA LEU A 44 -1.88 -19.20 -12.29
C LEU A 44 -1.05 -19.44 -11.02
N ILE A 45 -0.99 -18.47 -10.11
CA ILE A 45 -0.29 -18.62 -8.83
C ILE A 45 -0.89 -19.78 -8.03
N ARG A 46 -2.22 -19.90 -7.98
CA ARG A 46 -2.89 -21.02 -7.30
C ARG A 46 -2.63 -22.36 -7.96
N PHE A 47 -2.56 -22.38 -9.26
CA PHE A 47 -2.26 -23.61 -10.00
C PHE A 47 -0.84 -24.09 -9.71
N VAL A 48 0.15 -23.19 -9.64
CA VAL A 48 1.57 -23.52 -9.44
C VAL A 48 1.90 -23.77 -7.96
N ILE A 49 1.44 -22.90 -7.06
CA ILE A 49 1.85 -22.93 -5.64
C ILE A 49 0.82 -23.66 -4.77
N GLY A 50 -0.42 -23.79 -5.27
CA GLY A 50 -1.55 -24.36 -4.54
C GLY A 50 -2.37 -23.29 -3.80
N PRO A 51 -3.59 -23.66 -3.32
CA PRO A 51 -4.52 -22.74 -2.67
C PRO A 51 -4.21 -22.45 -1.20
N GLY A 52 -3.28 -23.21 -0.59
CA GLY A 52 -2.99 -23.16 0.84
C GLY A 52 -2.18 -21.94 1.26
N ASP A 53 -2.29 -21.62 2.54
CA ASP A 53 -1.49 -20.57 3.17
C ASP A 53 -0.02 -20.96 3.24
N ARG A 54 0.84 -20.04 2.89
CA ARG A 54 2.29 -20.18 3.03
C ARG A 54 2.81 -19.19 4.07
N LEU A 55 3.32 -19.71 5.17
CA LEU A 55 3.94 -18.96 6.25
C LEU A 55 5.47 -19.04 6.13
N ILE A 56 6.12 -17.90 6.27
CA ILE A 56 7.58 -17.83 6.40
C ILE A 56 7.89 -17.72 7.89
N SER A 57 8.40 -18.82 8.47
CA SER A 57 8.67 -18.93 9.92
C SER A 57 9.67 -17.90 10.44
N ASP A 58 10.66 -17.53 9.63
CA ASP A 58 11.70 -16.58 10.02
C ASP A 58 11.17 -15.16 10.24
N GLY A 59 10.11 -14.75 9.52
CA GLY A 59 9.44 -13.47 9.73
C GLY A 59 8.69 -13.37 11.07
N GLN A 60 8.39 -14.49 11.69
CA GLN A 60 7.68 -14.55 12.97
C GLN A 60 8.61 -14.48 14.21
N ARG A 61 9.92 -14.46 14.00
CA ARG A 61 10.89 -14.33 15.10
C ARG A 61 10.76 -12.96 15.77
N PHE A 62 10.84 -12.95 17.09
CA PHE A 62 10.82 -11.71 17.88
C PHE A 62 12.24 -11.19 18.08
N ILE A 63 12.47 -9.91 17.74
CA ILE A 63 13.68 -9.17 18.12
C ILE A 63 13.59 -8.80 19.59
N LEU A 64 12.43 -8.31 20.02
CA LEU A 64 12.14 -7.97 21.41
C LEU A 64 10.93 -8.77 21.86
N LYS A 65 11.11 -9.59 22.90
CA LYS A 65 10.01 -10.34 23.50
C LYS A 65 9.34 -9.49 24.56
N ALA A 66 8.01 -9.60 24.68
CA ALA A 66 7.23 -8.88 25.68
C ALA A 66 7.75 -9.09 27.11
N ARG A 67 8.28 -10.28 27.41
CA ARG A 67 8.84 -10.63 28.72
C ARG A 67 10.14 -9.86 29.01
N ASP A 68 11.02 -9.75 28.02
CA ASP A 68 12.30 -9.07 28.18
C ASP A 68 12.09 -7.56 28.37
N PHE A 69 11.13 -6.98 27.65
CA PHE A 69 10.72 -5.60 27.82
C PHE A 69 10.15 -5.32 29.22
N LYS A 70 9.26 -6.20 29.73
CA LYS A 70 8.73 -6.11 31.10
C LYS A 70 9.83 -6.13 32.15
N ASN A 71 10.77 -7.04 32.01
CA ASN A 71 11.89 -7.17 32.95
C ASN A 71 12.82 -5.96 32.95
N ALA A 72 12.99 -5.32 31.77
CA ALA A 72 13.85 -4.16 31.62
C ALA A 72 13.20 -2.85 32.08
N THR A 73 11.88 -2.70 31.92
CA THR A 73 11.17 -1.43 32.19
C THR A 73 10.34 -1.45 33.47
N GLY A 74 10.05 -2.63 34.04
CA GLY A 74 9.18 -2.78 35.20
C GLY A 74 7.69 -2.50 34.92
N LEU A 75 7.32 -2.28 33.66
CA LEU A 75 5.93 -2.05 33.25
C LEU A 75 5.13 -3.34 33.24
N ASN A 76 3.85 -3.25 33.57
CA ASN A 76 2.96 -4.41 33.54
C ASN A 76 2.65 -4.94 32.13
N GLU A 77 2.80 -4.08 31.11
CA GLU A 77 2.62 -4.44 29.71
C GLU A 77 3.96 -4.69 29.00
N GLY A 78 4.00 -5.69 28.12
CA GLY A 78 5.18 -6.03 27.35
C GLY A 78 5.08 -5.58 25.90
N LEU A 79 6.07 -4.85 25.42
CA LEU A 79 6.23 -4.55 24.00
C LEU A 79 6.92 -5.74 23.32
N ALA A 80 6.31 -6.28 22.26
CA ALA A 80 6.91 -7.30 21.44
C ALA A 80 7.08 -6.79 20.01
N ILE A 81 8.30 -6.87 19.47
CA ILE A 81 8.62 -6.45 18.11
C ILE A 81 9.09 -7.67 17.33
N LYS A 82 8.39 -7.98 16.24
CA LYS A 82 8.79 -9.03 15.30
C LYS A 82 9.85 -8.52 14.33
N THR A 83 10.69 -9.42 13.87
CA THR A 83 11.68 -9.12 12.82
C THR A 83 11.02 -8.58 11.55
N SER A 84 9.89 -9.18 11.13
CA SER A 84 9.12 -8.70 9.97
C SER A 84 8.71 -7.23 10.10
N GLN A 85 8.25 -6.81 11.28
CA GLN A 85 7.82 -5.43 11.52
C GLN A 85 8.98 -4.44 11.43
N ALA A 86 10.12 -4.76 12.06
CA ALA A 86 11.30 -3.91 12.01
C ALA A 86 11.84 -3.78 10.57
N VAL A 87 11.92 -4.89 9.83
CA VAL A 87 12.34 -4.90 8.43
C VAL A 87 11.35 -4.12 7.56
N SER A 88 10.04 -4.24 7.81
CA SER A 88 9.01 -3.51 7.05
C SER A 88 9.12 -2.01 7.25
N VAL A 89 9.28 -1.54 8.48
CA VAL A 89 9.44 -0.11 8.78
C VAL A 89 10.72 0.44 8.15
N PHE A 90 11.85 -0.27 8.33
CA PHE A 90 13.12 0.15 7.73
C PHE A 90 13.03 0.19 6.19
N SER A 91 12.51 -0.85 5.56
CA SER A 91 12.35 -0.92 4.11
C SER A 91 11.41 0.15 3.58
N ALA A 92 10.33 0.48 4.30
CA ALA A 92 9.41 1.55 3.92
C ALA A 92 10.10 2.92 3.94
N ILE A 93 10.88 3.22 4.99
CA ILE A 93 11.64 4.47 5.09
C ILE A 93 12.66 4.57 3.95
N VAL A 94 13.40 3.50 3.67
CA VAL A 94 14.39 3.47 2.58
C VAL A 94 13.68 3.65 1.23
N ALA A 95 12.59 2.93 0.97
CA ALA A 95 11.85 3.01 -0.28
C ALA A 95 11.30 4.43 -0.53
N VAL A 96 10.74 5.07 0.51
CA VAL A 96 10.27 6.45 0.44
C VAL A 96 11.43 7.42 0.18
N ALA A 97 12.54 7.29 0.89
CA ALA A 97 13.72 8.12 0.71
C ALA A 97 14.29 8.01 -0.71
N VAL A 98 14.42 6.78 -1.23
CA VAL A 98 14.89 6.50 -2.59
C VAL A 98 13.93 7.08 -3.63
N LEU A 99 12.61 6.92 -3.44
CA LEU A 99 11.60 7.48 -4.34
C LEU A 99 11.69 9.01 -4.40
N PHE A 100 11.78 9.69 -3.25
CA PHE A 100 11.91 11.14 -3.21
C PHE A 100 13.23 11.63 -3.79
N TRP A 101 14.33 10.94 -3.48
CA TRP A 101 15.61 11.24 -4.10
C TRP A 101 15.53 11.10 -5.62
N PHE A 102 14.96 10.00 -6.12
CA PHE A 102 14.78 9.76 -7.56
C PHE A 102 13.93 10.87 -8.20
N LEU A 103 12.76 11.18 -7.67
CA LEU A 103 11.84 12.19 -8.23
C LEU A 103 12.45 13.60 -8.22
N ASN A 104 13.26 13.94 -7.22
CA ASN A 104 13.79 15.30 -7.07
C ASN A 104 15.16 15.50 -7.72
N ARG A 105 16.01 14.48 -7.73
CA ARG A 105 17.41 14.61 -8.13
C ARG A 105 17.69 14.08 -9.53
N THR A 106 16.94 13.08 -10.02
CA THR A 106 17.23 12.50 -11.34
C THR A 106 16.55 13.28 -12.47
N ARG A 107 17.17 13.25 -13.67
CA ARG A 107 16.59 13.84 -14.89
C ARG A 107 15.24 13.21 -15.24
N THR A 108 15.16 11.88 -15.14
CA THR A 108 13.91 11.14 -15.42
C THR A 108 12.81 11.48 -14.43
N GLY A 109 13.12 11.59 -13.13
CA GLY A 109 12.15 11.99 -12.11
C GLY A 109 11.61 13.41 -12.33
N LYS A 110 12.49 14.35 -12.75
CA LYS A 110 12.07 15.70 -13.14
C LYS A 110 11.17 15.69 -14.38
N SER A 111 11.51 14.88 -15.39
CA SER A 111 10.66 14.70 -16.57
C SER A 111 9.30 14.10 -16.23
N MET A 112 9.24 13.13 -15.31
CA MET A 112 7.97 12.56 -14.83
C MET A 112 7.08 13.62 -14.17
N ARG A 113 7.64 14.47 -13.33
CA ARG A 113 6.87 15.56 -12.68
C ARG A 113 6.42 16.61 -13.69
N ALA A 114 7.27 17.00 -14.65
CA ALA A 114 6.91 17.93 -15.72
C ALA A 114 5.76 17.38 -16.57
N PHE A 115 5.83 16.09 -16.93
CA PHE A 115 4.78 15.39 -17.68
C PHE A 115 3.47 15.28 -16.91
N SER A 116 3.52 15.01 -15.59
CA SER A 116 2.34 14.96 -14.73
C SER A 116 1.66 16.31 -14.53
N ASN A 117 2.44 17.41 -14.57
CA ASN A 117 1.88 18.77 -14.40
C ASN A 117 1.23 19.28 -15.69
N ASN A 118 1.87 19.08 -16.82
CA ASN A 118 1.32 19.48 -18.12
C ASN A 118 1.93 18.60 -19.22
N GLU A 119 1.11 17.69 -19.75
CA GLU A 119 1.52 16.74 -20.78
C GLU A 119 1.95 17.44 -22.08
N ASP A 120 1.16 18.42 -22.54
CA ASP A 120 1.41 19.11 -23.81
C ASP A 120 2.71 19.92 -23.77
N LEU A 121 2.95 20.67 -22.71
CA LEU A 121 4.19 21.42 -22.52
C LEU A 121 5.41 20.48 -22.39
N ALA A 122 5.26 19.36 -21.75
CA ALA A 122 6.32 18.37 -21.62
C ALA A 122 6.68 17.75 -22.99
N LEU A 123 5.69 17.47 -23.82
CA LEU A 123 5.88 16.97 -25.19
C LEU A 123 6.59 18.02 -26.06
N LEU A 124 6.16 19.28 -26.00
CA LEU A 124 6.81 20.39 -26.71
C LEU A 124 8.27 20.61 -26.26
N SER A 125 8.56 20.29 -25.00
CA SER A 125 9.93 20.34 -24.44
C SER A 125 10.79 19.13 -24.80
N GLY A 126 10.30 18.22 -25.65
CA GLY A 126 11.02 17.03 -26.12
C GLY A 126 11.07 15.87 -25.13
N ILE A 127 10.23 15.87 -24.11
CA ILE A 127 10.12 14.76 -23.17
C ILE A 127 9.42 13.58 -23.86
N ASN A 128 10.08 12.42 -23.89
CA ASN A 128 9.49 11.22 -24.47
C ASN A 128 8.48 10.58 -23.50
N PRO A 129 7.16 10.56 -23.82
CA PRO A 129 6.12 10.05 -22.96
C PRO A 129 6.26 8.55 -22.70
N GLU A 130 6.72 7.78 -23.67
CA GLU A 130 6.86 6.33 -23.51
C GLU A 130 7.90 5.97 -22.45
N ARG A 131 9.01 6.71 -22.40
CA ARG A 131 10.03 6.52 -21.35
C ARG A 131 9.51 6.89 -19.98
N VAL A 132 8.76 7.98 -19.87
CA VAL A 132 8.15 8.43 -18.62
C VAL A 132 7.19 7.37 -18.08
N VAL A 133 6.28 6.90 -18.93
CA VAL A 133 5.30 5.87 -18.58
C VAL A 133 5.99 4.55 -18.22
N LEU A 134 6.98 4.11 -18.97
CA LEU A 134 7.73 2.88 -18.70
C LEU A 134 8.42 2.93 -17.34
N VAL A 135 9.12 4.04 -17.03
CA VAL A 135 9.80 4.19 -15.75
C VAL A 135 8.79 4.26 -14.60
N ALA A 136 7.64 4.92 -14.78
CA ALA A 136 6.57 4.93 -13.79
C ALA A 136 6.07 3.50 -13.48
N TRP A 137 5.85 2.68 -14.51
CA TRP A 137 5.46 1.28 -14.34
C TRP A 137 6.51 0.46 -13.60
N LEU A 138 7.80 0.63 -13.94
CA LEU A 138 8.90 -0.09 -13.26
C LEU A 138 8.97 0.26 -11.77
N ILE A 139 8.88 1.54 -11.42
CA ILE A 139 8.90 1.99 -10.03
C ILE A 139 7.68 1.45 -9.28
N THR A 140 6.49 1.54 -9.87
CA THR A 140 5.26 1.04 -9.27
C THR A 140 5.33 -0.47 -9.04
N ALA A 141 5.83 -1.23 -10.03
CA ALA A 141 6.00 -2.68 -9.90
C ALA A 141 7.00 -3.04 -8.79
N ALA A 142 8.14 -2.33 -8.70
CA ALA A 142 9.13 -2.54 -7.65
C ALA A 142 8.57 -2.26 -6.26
N LEU A 143 7.88 -1.13 -6.07
CA LEU A 143 7.27 -0.77 -4.79
C LEU A 143 6.14 -1.73 -4.40
N ALA A 144 5.30 -2.14 -5.35
CA ALA A 144 4.22 -3.09 -5.12
C ALA A 144 4.76 -4.48 -4.73
N THR A 145 5.82 -4.95 -5.39
CA THR A 145 6.49 -6.21 -5.05
C THR A 145 7.09 -6.16 -3.66
N LEU A 146 7.80 -5.07 -3.33
CA LEU A 146 8.36 -4.86 -2.00
C LEU A 146 7.27 -4.88 -0.92
N ALA A 147 6.21 -4.10 -1.10
CA ALA A 147 5.10 -4.02 -0.15
C ALA A 147 4.38 -5.37 0.01
N GLY A 148 4.11 -6.07 -1.10
CA GLY A 148 3.46 -7.38 -1.10
C GLY A 148 4.31 -8.44 -0.41
N THR A 149 5.62 -8.43 -0.63
CA THR A 149 6.55 -9.37 0.02
C THR A 149 6.62 -9.13 1.53
N LEU A 150 6.77 -7.87 1.94
CA LEU A 150 6.81 -7.50 3.37
C LEU A 150 5.51 -7.85 4.09
N TYR A 151 4.37 -7.61 3.46
CA TYR A 151 3.07 -8.01 3.98
C TYR A 151 2.96 -9.53 4.14
N GLY A 152 3.40 -10.29 3.12
CA GLY A 152 3.37 -11.75 3.15
C GLY A 152 4.28 -12.35 4.24
N ILE A 153 5.43 -11.73 4.52
CA ILE A 153 6.33 -12.14 5.61
C ILE A 153 5.71 -11.88 6.99
N ASP A 154 4.99 -10.76 7.16
CA ASP A 154 4.35 -10.43 8.46
C ASP A 154 3.10 -11.27 8.72
N LYS A 155 2.28 -11.50 7.71
CA LYS A 155 0.99 -12.20 7.86
C LYS A 155 1.04 -13.64 7.35
N SER A 156 0.88 -13.81 6.07
CA SER A 156 1.00 -15.06 5.32
C SER A 156 0.84 -14.77 3.83
N PHE A 157 1.35 -15.64 3.00
CA PHE A 157 1.07 -15.61 1.56
C PHE A 157 -0.22 -16.38 1.29
N ARG A 158 -1.31 -15.63 1.04
CA ARG A 158 -2.62 -16.18 0.62
C ARG A 158 -3.00 -15.58 -0.73
N PRO A 159 -3.40 -16.36 -1.72
CA PRO A 159 -3.69 -15.85 -3.06
C PRO A 159 -4.73 -14.71 -3.13
N PHE A 160 -5.75 -14.69 -2.25
CA PHE A 160 -6.81 -13.68 -2.28
C PHE A 160 -6.67 -12.52 -1.31
N VAL A 161 -5.76 -12.59 -0.33
CA VAL A 161 -5.60 -11.52 0.68
C VAL A 161 -5.21 -10.20 0.03
N TYR A 162 -4.35 -10.25 -0.99
CA TYR A 162 -3.92 -9.05 -1.71
C TYR A 162 -5.06 -8.35 -2.45
N MET A 163 -6.10 -9.08 -2.85
CA MET A 163 -7.29 -8.51 -3.45
C MET A 163 -8.11 -7.69 -2.45
N GLN A 164 -8.17 -8.14 -1.20
CA GLN A 164 -8.84 -7.40 -0.12
C GLN A 164 -8.13 -6.08 0.21
N LEU A 165 -6.81 -5.99 0.00
CA LEU A 165 -6.04 -4.77 0.20
C LEU A 165 -6.29 -3.71 -0.88
N LEU A 166 -6.88 -4.07 -2.01
CA LEU A 166 -7.09 -3.14 -3.12
C LEU A 166 -7.94 -1.94 -2.70
N LEU A 167 -9.05 -2.17 -1.99
CA LEU A 167 -9.94 -1.12 -1.49
C LEU A 167 -9.25 -0.14 -0.53
N PRO A 168 -8.56 -0.59 0.54
CA PRO A 168 -7.78 0.30 1.41
C PRO A 168 -6.68 1.08 0.65
N ILE A 169 -6.03 0.46 -0.34
CA ILE A 169 -5.00 1.14 -1.15
C ILE A 169 -5.62 2.26 -1.99
N PHE A 170 -6.74 2.01 -2.65
CA PHE A 170 -7.46 3.05 -3.38
C PHE A 170 -7.97 4.15 -2.44
N ALA A 171 -8.52 3.79 -1.29
CA ALA A 171 -8.94 4.75 -0.28
C ALA A 171 -7.78 5.64 0.16
N ALA A 172 -6.62 5.06 0.44
CA ALA A 172 -5.41 5.79 0.81
C ALA A 172 -4.95 6.76 -0.28
N ALA A 173 -4.95 6.33 -1.54
CA ALA A 173 -4.54 7.16 -2.67
C ALA A 173 -5.51 8.34 -2.91
N ILE A 174 -6.81 8.11 -2.81
CA ILE A 174 -7.83 9.13 -3.01
C ILE A 174 -7.86 10.11 -1.82
N VAL A 175 -7.84 9.60 -0.59
CA VAL A 175 -7.78 10.41 0.63
C VAL A 175 -6.52 11.26 0.65
N GLY A 176 -5.40 10.70 0.23
CA GLY A 176 -4.13 11.42 0.10
C GLY A 176 -4.15 12.50 -0.96
N GLY A 177 -4.93 12.32 -2.01
CA GLY A 177 -5.02 13.20 -3.18
C GLY A 177 -4.12 12.77 -4.33
N PHE A 178 -4.72 12.68 -5.51
CA PHE A 178 -4.01 12.34 -6.73
C PHE A 178 -2.94 13.38 -7.07
N GLY A 179 -1.78 12.91 -7.56
CA GLY A 179 -0.68 13.78 -7.99
C GLY A 179 0.32 14.17 -6.88
N SER A 180 0.06 13.81 -5.62
CA SER A 180 0.97 14.08 -4.50
C SER A 180 1.52 12.79 -3.88
N PRO A 181 2.82 12.46 -4.08
CA PRO A 181 3.41 11.29 -3.43
C PRO A 181 3.39 11.37 -1.89
N LEU A 182 3.60 12.56 -1.33
CA LEU A 182 3.46 12.81 0.11
C LEU A 182 2.02 12.63 0.57
N GLY A 183 1.07 13.09 -0.24
CA GLY A 183 -0.35 12.89 0.01
C GLY A 183 -0.72 11.41 0.07
N ALA A 184 -0.24 10.59 -0.87
CA ALA A 184 -0.49 9.14 -0.87
C ALA A 184 0.05 8.44 0.38
N ILE A 185 1.26 8.83 0.84
CA ILE A 185 1.84 8.31 2.09
C ILE A 185 1.00 8.72 3.29
N ALA A 186 0.65 10.00 3.40
CA ALA A 186 -0.19 10.51 4.49
C ALA A 186 -1.58 9.87 4.49
N GLY A 187 -2.20 9.70 3.31
CA GLY A 187 -3.46 8.99 3.16
C GLY A 187 -3.38 7.53 3.62
N GLY A 188 -2.28 6.84 3.29
CA GLY A 188 -2.01 5.49 3.79
C GLY A 188 -1.95 5.41 5.31
N PHE A 189 -1.25 6.34 5.94
CA PHE A 189 -1.21 6.43 7.41
C PHE A 189 -2.59 6.75 7.99
N ILE A 190 -3.33 7.69 7.43
CA ILE A 190 -4.68 8.05 7.90
C ILE A 190 -5.59 6.83 7.86
N ILE A 191 -5.63 6.10 6.75
CA ILE A 191 -6.44 4.89 6.62
C ILE A 191 -6.00 3.83 7.63
N ALA A 192 -4.69 3.51 7.70
CA ALA A 192 -4.17 2.47 8.57
C ALA A 192 -4.41 2.78 10.06
N PHE A 193 -4.17 4.02 10.49
CA PHE A 193 -4.44 4.42 11.88
C PHE A 193 -5.93 4.45 12.20
N SER A 194 -6.77 4.87 11.27
CA SER A 194 -8.21 4.87 11.47
C SER A 194 -8.78 3.45 11.58
N GLU A 195 -8.32 2.52 10.72
CA GLU A 195 -8.66 1.10 10.83
C GLU A 195 -8.23 0.55 12.21
N LEU A 196 -6.99 0.83 12.60
CA LEU A 196 -6.46 0.38 13.89
C LEU A 196 -7.27 0.96 15.04
N PHE A 197 -7.53 2.28 15.03
CA PHE A 197 -8.26 2.97 16.09
C PHE A 197 -9.67 2.40 16.27
N VAL A 198 -10.40 2.18 15.19
CA VAL A 198 -11.78 1.68 15.24
C VAL A 198 -11.85 0.20 15.65
N THR A 199 -10.86 -0.61 15.25
CA THR A 199 -10.85 -2.05 15.53
C THR A 199 -9.97 -2.45 16.73
N PHE A 200 -9.42 -1.47 17.45
CA PHE A 200 -8.56 -1.73 18.59
C PHE A 200 -9.32 -2.29 19.78
N ALA A 201 -8.71 -3.23 20.48
CA ALA A 201 -9.26 -3.78 21.71
C ALA A 201 -8.93 -2.88 22.91
N TYR A 202 -9.83 -1.96 23.24
CA TYR A 202 -9.65 -0.96 24.30
C TYR A 202 -9.71 -1.52 25.72
N LYS A 203 -10.03 -2.79 25.88
CA LYS A 203 -10.14 -3.45 27.20
C LYS A 203 -8.95 -3.14 28.11
N ARG A 204 -7.73 -3.24 27.57
CA ARG A 204 -6.52 -3.00 28.35
C ARG A 204 -6.34 -1.54 28.72
N VAL A 205 -6.60 -0.63 27.79
CA VAL A 205 -6.51 0.81 28.03
C VAL A 205 -7.49 1.23 29.11
N LEU A 206 -8.71 0.71 29.04
CA LEU A 206 -9.74 0.97 30.05
C LEU A 206 -9.40 0.37 31.41
N ALA A 207 -8.78 -0.80 31.44
CA ALA A 207 -8.32 -1.41 32.70
C ALA A 207 -7.19 -0.61 33.38
N TYR A 208 -6.42 0.20 32.64
CA TYR A 208 -5.44 1.12 33.24
C TYR A 208 -6.04 2.45 33.72
N LEU A 209 -7.11 2.90 33.05
CA LEU A 209 -7.74 4.19 33.34
C LEU A 209 -8.82 4.10 34.43
N LEU A 210 -9.44 2.93 34.58
CA LEU A 210 -10.55 2.70 35.52
C LEU A 210 -10.08 1.91 36.74
N PRO A 211 -10.68 2.15 37.92
CA PRO A 211 -10.47 1.31 39.10
C PRO A 211 -10.82 -0.15 38.81
N ASP A 212 -10.19 -1.09 39.51
CA ASP A 212 -10.37 -2.53 39.32
C ASP A 212 -11.86 -2.99 39.42
N SER A 213 -12.66 -2.26 40.19
CA SER A 213 -14.11 -2.53 40.34
C SER A 213 -14.93 -2.21 39.08
N MET A 214 -14.42 -1.36 38.18
CA MET A 214 -15.07 -0.93 36.92
C MET A 214 -14.35 -1.42 35.68
N ALA A 215 -13.26 -2.18 35.80
CA ALA A 215 -12.52 -2.71 34.67
C ALA A 215 -13.39 -3.68 33.85
N PRO A 216 -13.48 -3.51 32.53
CA PRO A 216 -14.30 -4.35 31.69
C PRO A 216 -13.77 -5.79 31.64
N THR A 217 -14.64 -6.75 31.95
CA THR A 217 -14.31 -8.19 31.88
C THR A 217 -14.37 -8.75 30.45
N THR A 218 -15.18 -8.12 29.61
CA THR A 218 -15.38 -8.50 28.19
C THR A 218 -14.53 -7.70 27.23
N LEU A 219 -14.48 -8.14 25.97
CA LEU A 219 -13.78 -7.43 24.90
C LEU A 219 -14.51 -6.11 24.58
N VAL A 220 -13.81 -4.99 24.69
CA VAL A 220 -14.32 -3.67 24.33
C VAL A 220 -13.66 -3.25 23.02
N GLN A 221 -14.44 -3.23 21.95
CA GLN A 221 -14.05 -2.76 20.61
C GLN A 221 -15.18 -1.90 20.04
N LEU A 222 -14.84 -0.88 19.25
CA LEU A 222 -15.86 -0.11 18.53
C LEU A 222 -16.48 -0.95 17.41
N LEU A 223 -15.63 -1.63 16.63
CA LEU A 223 -16.04 -2.57 15.58
C LEU A 223 -15.13 -3.81 15.60
N SER A 224 -15.69 -4.97 15.22
CA SER A 224 -14.89 -6.17 15.01
C SER A 224 -13.85 -5.96 13.90
N THR A 225 -12.73 -6.66 14.00
CA THR A 225 -11.64 -6.64 13.02
C THR A 225 -12.11 -7.00 11.59
N ASP A 226 -13.22 -7.73 11.47
CA ASP A 226 -13.80 -8.12 10.18
C ASP A 226 -14.32 -6.91 9.38
N TYR A 227 -14.63 -5.80 10.08
CA TYR A 227 -15.13 -4.56 9.46
C TYR A 227 -14.04 -3.57 9.05
N LYS A 228 -12.76 -3.93 9.09
CA LYS A 228 -11.65 -3.04 8.69
C LYS A 228 -11.86 -2.39 7.32
N ILE A 229 -12.28 -3.20 6.34
CA ILE A 229 -12.52 -2.72 4.97
C ILE A 229 -13.65 -1.70 4.94
N ALA A 230 -14.70 -1.90 5.74
CA ALA A 230 -15.81 -0.96 5.85
C ALA A 230 -15.36 0.39 6.43
N VAL A 231 -14.42 0.39 7.37
CA VAL A 231 -13.82 1.61 7.95
C VAL A 231 -13.08 2.40 6.87
N SER A 232 -12.21 1.74 6.10
CA SER A 232 -11.46 2.37 5.01
C SER A 232 -12.40 3.00 3.99
N PHE A 233 -13.46 2.27 3.62
CA PHE A 233 -14.44 2.75 2.66
C PHE A 233 -15.29 3.91 3.22
N GLY A 234 -15.69 3.83 4.50
CA GLY A 234 -16.39 4.92 5.18
C GLY A 234 -15.59 6.22 5.19
N ILE A 235 -14.30 6.15 5.50
CA ILE A 235 -13.40 7.31 5.46
C ILE A 235 -13.26 7.85 4.04
N LEU A 236 -13.12 6.97 3.05
CA LEU A 236 -13.08 7.36 1.65
C LEU A 236 -14.31 8.19 1.27
N VAL A 237 -15.51 7.69 1.60
CA VAL A 237 -16.77 8.38 1.30
C VAL A 237 -16.83 9.73 2.01
N ILE A 238 -16.50 9.80 3.29
CA ILE A 238 -16.48 11.04 4.07
C ILE A 238 -15.53 12.06 3.44
N VAL A 239 -14.30 11.64 3.10
CA VAL A 239 -13.32 12.55 2.48
C VAL A 239 -13.79 13.03 1.11
N LEU A 240 -14.34 12.16 0.28
CA LEU A 240 -14.88 12.56 -1.04
C LEU A 240 -16.04 13.55 -0.93
N LEU A 241 -16.89 13.42 0.09
CA LEU A 241 -17.99 14.37 0.33
C LEU A 241 -17.49 15.74 0.78
N ILE A 242 -16.44 15.78 1.61
CA ILE A 242 -15.91 17.03 2.17
C ILE A 242 -14.89 17.67 1.21
N LYS A 243 -14.00 16.87 0.63
CA LYS A 243 -12.90 17.35 -0.22
C LYS A 243 -12.60 16.36 -1.35
N PRO A 244 -13.35 16.44 -2.47
CA PRO A 244 -13.26 15.45 -3.56
C PRO A 244 -11.88 15.38 -4.23
N THR A 245 -11.02 16.39 -4.07
CA THR A 245 -9.65 16.39 -4.58
C THR A 245 -8.65 15.64 -3.69
N GLY A 246 -9.07 15.18 -2.51
CA GLY A 246 -8.21 14.62 -1.47
C GLY A 246 -7.63 15.66 -0.53
N LEU A 247 -7.10 15.20 0.62
CA LEU A 247 -6.67 16.08 1.70
C LEU A 247 -5.42 16.91 1.34
N PHE A 248 -4.47 16.31 0.61
CA PHE A 248 -3.16 16.88 0.28
C PHE A 248 -2.99 17.22 -1.21
N SER A 249 -4.08 17.30 -1.96
CA SER A 249 -4.03 17.74 -3.35
C SER A 249 -3.46 19.15 -3.44
N GLN A 250 -2.41 19.34 -4.23
CA GLN A 250 -1.95 20.66 -4.59
C GLN A 250 -3.02 21.30 -5.48
N ARG A 251 -3.54 22.45 -5.07
CA ARG A 251 -4.33 23.29 -5.96
C ARG A 251 -3.44 23.66 -7.14
N THR A 252 -3.69 23.11 -8.30
CA THR A 252 -3.27 23.73 -9.55
C THR A 252 -4.07 25.03 -9.67
N ALA A 253 -3.40 26.13 -9.34
CA ALA A 253 -3.89 27.46 -9.64
C ALA A 253 -3.81 27.72 -11.13
#